data_9711b173ecd1eb788e4599adbc34e745
#
_entry.id   9711b173ecd1eb788e4599adbc34e745
#
_cell.length_a   1.000
_cell.length_b   1.000
_cell.length_c   1.000
_cell.angle_alpha   90.00
_cell.angle_beta   90.00
_cell.angle_gamma   90.00
#
_symmetry.space_group_name_H-M   'P 1'
#
loop_
_entity.id
_entity.type
_entity.pdbx_description
1 polymer ?
#
loop_
_entity_poly.entity_id
_entity_poly.type
_entity_poly.pdbx_seq_one_letter_code
_entity_poly.pdbx_strand_id
1 'polypeptide(L)'
;MLTAVPITTDSKDFKEIKHLYIAAFPKSERVPLRDLLRHDGASEFVAGYDGETFCGFYSALTFGDITHILFLAIDERLRAHGYGSAMLDIVAAAHPHNRIIVDAEAEDPAASNN
;
A
#
# COMPACT_ATOMS: atom_id res chain seq x y z
N MET A 1 -6.36 -14.88 -3.19
CA MET A 1 -5.02 -14.41 -3.56
C MET A 1 -5.09 -12.99 -4.06
N LEU A 2 -4.21 -12.14 -3.56
CA LEU A 2 -4.19 -10.75 -4.01
C LEU A 2 -3.47 -10.59 -5.34
N THR A 3 -4.04 -9.75 -6.18
CA THR A 3 -3.42 -9.32 -7.44
C THR A 3 -3.01 -7.86 -7.30
N ALA A 4 -1.82 -7.53 -7.76
CA ALA A 4 -1.28 -6.17 -7.67
C ALA A 4 -1.57 -5.41 -8.97
N VAL A 5 -2.08 -4.19 -8.84
CA VAL A 5 -2.40 -3.33 -9.99
C VAL A 5 -1.85 -1.94 -9.71
N PRO A 6 -0.99 -1.40 -10.59
CA PRO A 6 -0.51 -0.02 -10.41
C PRO A 6 -1.66 0.97 -10.38
N ILE A 7 -1.54 1.97 -9.51
CA ILE A 7 -2.57 2.99 -9.35
C ILE A 7 -2.26 4.19 -10.22
N THR A 8 -3.27 4.65 -10.96
CA THR A 8 -3.23 5.89 -11.73
C THR A 8 -4.51 6.67 -11.44
N THR A 9 -4.59 7.89 -11.94
CA THR A 9 -5.81 8.68 -11.80
C THR A 9 -7.01 8.04 -12.51
N ASP A 10 -6.74 7.12 -13.44
CA ASP A 10 -7.79 6.41 -14.18
C ASP A 10 -8.18 5.07 -13.57
N SER A 11 -7.57 4.71 -12.43
CA SER A 11 -7.90 3.46 -11.75
C SER A 11 -9.38 3.44 -11.38
N LYS A 12 -10.04 2.28 -11.59
CA LYS A 12 -11.49 2.17 -11.35
C LYS A 12 -11.89 2.45 -9.91
N ASP A 13 -11.01 2.17 -8.96
CA ASP A 13 -11.28 2.38 -7.53
C ASP A 13 -10.49 3.57 -6.97
N PHE A 14 -10.11 4.52 -7.81
CA PHE A 14 -9.30 5.65 -7.38
C PHE A 14 -9.93 6.42 -6.23
N LYS A 15 -11.23 6.58 -6.24
CA LYS A 15 -11.97 7.29 -5.21
C LYS A 15 -11.84 6.58 -3.85
N GLU A 16 -12.00 5.27 -3.86
CA GLU A 16 -11.87 4.45 -2.65
C GLU A 16 -10.43 4.44 -2.15
N ILE A 17 -9.47 4.41 -3.06
CA ILE A 17 -8.05 4.47 -2.72
C ILE A 17 -7.74 5.79 -2.02
N LYS A 18 -8.20 6.90 -2.58
CA LYS A 18 -8.01 8.22 -1.99
C LYS A 18 -8.66 8.32 -0.63
N HIS A 19 -9.88 7.80 -0.51
CA HIS A 19 -10.61 7.80 0.76
C HIS A 19 -9.86 7.01 1.82
N LEU A 20 -9.37 5.83 1.48
CA LEU A 20 -8.61 5.00 2.40
C LEU A 20 -7.32 5.70 2.83
N TYR A 21 -6.60 6.33 1.90
CA TYR A 21 -5.38 7.05 2.23
C TYR A 21 -5.64 8.15 3.26
N ILE A 22 -6.69 8.93 3.05
CA ILE A 22 -7.04 10.02 3.97
C ILE A 22 -7.50 9.46 5.33
N ALA A 23 -8.26 8.39 5.33
CA ALA A 23 -8.80 7.81 6.57
C ALA A 23 -7.72 7.09 7.37
N ALA A 24 -6.76 6.44 6.71
CA ALA A 24 -5.79 5.59 7.38
C ALA A 24 -4.61 6.35 7.97
N PHE A 25 -4.27 7.52 7.42
CA PHE A 25 -3.07 8.25 7.84
C PHE A 25 -3.42 9.68 8.23
N PRO A 26 -2.89 10.18 9.38
CA PRO A 26 -3.16 11.54 9.81
C PRO A 26 -2.52 12.56 8.86
N LYS A 27 -3.09 13.74 8.83
CA LYS A 27 -2.65 14.81 7.93
C LYS A 27 -1.16 15.08 8.05
N SER A 28 -0.61 14.96 9.26
CA SER A 28 0.81 15.20 9.52
C SER A 28 1.74 14.19 8.86
N GLU A 29 1.22 13.01 8.49
CA GLU A 29 2.01 11.95 7.87
C GLU A 29 1.79 11.83 6.38
N ARG A 30 0.72 12.48 5.86
CA ARG A 30 0.38 12.35 4.44
C ARG A 30 1.20 13.29 3.57
N VAL A 31 1.56 12.79 2.40
CA VAL A 31 2.08 13.63 1.33
C VAL A 31 0.97 13.84 0.32
N PRO A 32 1.06 14.87 -0.55
CA PRO A 32 0.05 15.04 -1.60
C PRO A 32 -0.07 13.77 -2.44
N LEU A 33 -1.31 13.40 -2.74
CA LEU A 33 -1.57 12.17 -3.50
C LEU A 33 -0.86 12.17 -4.86
N ARG A 34 -0.73 13.35 -5.49
CA ARG A 34 -0.02 13.48 -6.76
C ARG A 34 1.43 12.99 -6.66
N ASP A 35 2.04 13.09 -5.48
CA ASP A 35 3.42 12.62 -5.29
C ASP A 35 3.48 11.10 -5.27
N LEU A 36 2.44 10.44 -4.74
CA LEU A 36 2.35 8.99 -4.75
C LEU A 36 2.07 8.46 -6.15
N LEU A 37 1.42 9.25 -6.98
CA LEU A 37 1.08 8.86 -8.34
C LEU A 37 2.24 8.93 -9.33
N ARG A 38 3.39 9.43 -8.90
CA ARG A 38 4.57 9.45 -9.76
C ARG A 38 5.12 8.04 -9.91
N HIS A 39 5.31 7.63 -11.14
CA HIS A 39 5.90 6.34 -11.47
C HIS A 39 7.22 6.60 -12.17
N ASP A 40 8.24 6.96 -11.39
CA ASP A 40 9.53 7.40 -11.90
C ASP A 40 10.62 6.34 -11.81
N GLY A 41 10.24 5.09 -11.73
CA GLY A 41 11.18 3.97 -11.69
C GLY A 41 11.62 3.60 -10.27
N ALA A 42 11.75 4.57 -9.39
CA ALA A 42 12.11 4.32 -7.98
C ALA A 42 10.87 4.18 -7.09
N SER A 43 9.74 4.73 -7.53
CA SER A 43 8.52 4.73 -6.72
C SER A 43 7.43 3.86 -7.31
N GLU A 44 6.63 3.27 -6.44
CA GLU A 44 5.46 2.48 -6.84
C GLU A 44 4.28 2.84 -5.95
N PHE A 45 3.11 2.83 -6.54
CA PHE A 45 1.84 3.02 -5.84
C PHE A 45 0.91 1.97 -6.41
N VAL A 46 0.55 0.97 -5.60
CA VAL A 46 -0.04 -0.28 -6.07
C VAL A 46 -1.25 -0.65 -5.23
N ALA A 47 -2.33 -1.02 -5.91
CA ALA A 47 -3.54 -1.53 -5.27
C ALA A 47 -3.53 -3.06 -5.26
N GLY A 48 -4.07 -3.63 -4.19
CA GLY A 48 -4.26 -5.06 -4.08
C GLY A 48 -5.73 -5.41 -4.25
N TYR A 49 -5.99 -6.43 -5.05
CA TYR A 49 -7.33 -6.92 -5.33
C TYR A 49 -7.45 -8.40 -5.03
N ASP A 50 -8.56 -8.78 -4.42
CA ASP A 50 -8.96 -10.17 -4.30
C ASP A 50 -10.13 -10.35 -5.27
N GLY A 51 -9.84 -10.94 -6.44
CA GLY A 51 -10.78 -10.92 -7.54
C GLY A 51 -11.02 -9.49 -7.98
N GLU A 52 -12.26 -9.02 -7.90
CA GLU A 52 -12.60 -7.64 -8.26
C GLU A 52 -12.72 -6.72 -7.03
N THR A 53 -12.46 -7.26 -5.85
CA THR A 53 -12.60 -6.51 -4.61
C THR A 53 -11.31 -5.77 -4.29
N PHE A 54 -11.40 -4.44 -4.19
CA PHE A 54 -10.28 -3.63 -3.73
C PHE A 54 -10.07 -3.89 -2.24
N CYS A 55 -8.85 -4.30 -1.88
CA CYS A 55 -8.53 -4.66 -0.51
C CYS A 55 -7.63 -3.65 0.20
N GLY A 56 -6.79 -2.94 -0.54
CA GLY A 56 -5.86 -2.00 0.05
C GLY A 56 -4.81 -1.56 -0.94
N PHE A 57 -3.81 -0.84 -0.44
CA PHE A 57 -2.74 -0.35 -1.31
C PHE A 57 -1.43 -0.27 -0.55
N TYR A 58 -0.34 -0.14 -1.32
CA TYR A 58 0.93 0.29 -0.74
C TYR A 58 1.60 1.31 -1.64
N SER A 59 2.47 2.12 -1.03
CA SER A 59 3.35 3.05 -1.73
C SER A 59 4.77 2.76 -1.25
N ALA A 60 5.71 2.65 -2.17
CA ALA A 60 7.08 2.30 -1.83
C ALA A 60 8.11 3.04 -2.67
N LEU A 61 9.30 3.21 -2.10
CA LEU A 61 10.46 3.76 -2.79
C LEU A 61 11.60 2.75 -2.71
N THR A 62 12.28 2.54 -3.83
CA THR A 62 13.41 1.62 -3.89
C THR A 62 14.69 2.38 -4.20
N PHE A 63 15.71 2.17 -3.37
CA PHE A 63 17.05 2.72 -3.57
C PHE A 63 18.06 1.58 -3.40
N GLY A 64 18.70 1.21 -4.51
CA GLY A 64 19.65 0.10 -4.48
C GLY A 64 18.98 -1.20 -4.05
N ASP A 65 19.46 -1.78 -2.95
CA ASP A 65 18.94 -3.04 -2.42
C ASP A 65 17.95 -2.86 -1.27
N ILE A 66 17.41 -1.65 -1.09
CA ILE A 66 16.44 -1.36 -0.05
C ILE A 66 15.15 -0.86 -0.67
N THR A 67 14.02 -1.44 -0.26
CA THR A 67 12.69 -0.97 -0.63
C THR A 67 11.98 -0.51 0.63
N HIS A 68 11.65 0.78 0.66
CA HIS A 68 10.89 1.39 1.74
C HIS A 68 9.41 1.41 1.41
N ILE A 69 8.61 0.77 2.22
CA ILE A 69 7.16 0.91 2.12
C ILE A 69 6.79 2.14 2.92
N LEU A 70 6.38 3.20 2.22
CA LEU A 70 6.04 4.48 2.85
C LEU A 70 4.65 4.48 3.44
N PHE A 71 3.71 3.84 2.76
CA PHE A 71 2.33 3.72 3.21
C PHE A 71 1.81 2.34 2.86
N LEU A 72 1.09 1.74 3.80
CA LEU A 72 0.44 0.45 3.60
C LEU A 72 -0.88 0.49 4.34
N ALA A 73 -1.97 0.28 3.65
CA ALA A 73 -3.30 0.32 4.27
C ALA A 73 -4.20 -0.75 3.67
N ILE A 74 -4.98 -1.37 4.53
CA ILE A 74 -6.01 -2.33 4.13
C ILE A 74 -7.37 -1.69 4.44
N ASP A 75 -8.34 -1.86 3.55
CA ASP A 75 -9.71 -1.40 3.75
C ASP A 75 -10.19 -1.92 5.10
N GLU A 76 -10.71 -1.03 5.95
CA GLU A 76 -11.06 -1.39 7.32
C GLU A 76 -12.10 -2.51 7.39
N ARG A 77 -12.95 -2.64 6.39
CA ARG A 77 -13.96 -3.71 6.32
C ARG A 77 -13.34 -5.07 6.07
N LEU A 78 -12.09 -5.11 5.65
CA LEU A 78 -11.39 -6.33 5.26
C LEU A 78 -10.19 -6.63 6.14
N ARG A 79 -10.00 -5.90 7.23
CA ARG A 79 -8.91 -6.16 8.17
C ARG A 79 -9.10 -7.50 8.85
N ALA A 80 -8.00 -8.05 9.35
CA ALA A 80 -7.97 -9.36 10.01
C ALA A 80 -8.26 -10.54 9.07
N HIS A 81 -8.08 -10.33 7.75
CA HIS A 81 -8.22 -11.39 6.75
C HIS A 81 -6.88 -11.80 6.14
N GLY A 82 -5.78 -11.31 6.70
CA GLY A 82 -4.45 -11.64 6.20
C GLY A 82 -4.01 -10.85 4.98
N TYR A 83 -4.75 -9.84 4.58
CA TYR A 83 -4.41 -9.07 3.38
C TYR A 83 -3.15 -8.21 3.57
N GLY A 84 -2.89 -7.74 4.79
CA GLY A 84 -1.65 -7.00 5.07
C GLY A 84 -0.42 -7.84 4.80
N SER A 85 -0.41 -9.08 5.31
CA SER A 85 0.68 -10.02 5.05
C SER A 85 0.79 -10.35 3.57
N ALA A 86 -0.36 -10.51 2.90
CA ALA A 86 -0.37 -10.78 1.46
C ALA A 86 0.23 -9.62 0.67
N MET A 87 -0.05 -8.38 1.08
CA MET A 87 0.55 -7.20 0.45
C MET A 87 2.07 -7.18 0.63
N LEU A 88 2.54 -7.50 1.82
CA LEU A 88 3.98 -7.58 2.08
C LEU A 88 4.64 -8.66 1.22
N ASP A 89 3.96 -9.78 1.03
CA ASP A 89 4.45 -10.85 0.16
C ASP A 89 4.55 -10.37 -1.29
N ILE A 90 3.61 -9.55 -1.75
CA ILE A 90 3.65 -8.96 -3.09
C ILE A 90 4.89 -8.08 -3.24
N VAL A 91 5.17 -7.23 -2.26
CA VAL A 91 6.35 -6.37 -2.30
C VAL A 91 7.63 -7.20 -2.30
N ALA A 92 7.70 -8.21 -1.46
CA ALA A 92 8.86 -9.08 -1.39
C ALA A 92 9.08 -9.84 -2.70
N ALA A 93 8.02 -10.29 -3.35
CA ALA A 93 8.12 -10.99 -4.63
C ALA A 93 8.56 -10.04 -5.75
N ALA A 94 8.16 -8.78 -5.69
CA ALA A 94 8.55 -7.77 -6.68
C ALA A 94 10.01 -7.35 -6.51
N HIS A 95 10.55 -7.48 -5.31
CA HIS A 95 11.92 -7.07 -4.97
C HIS A 95 12.64 -8.17 -4.20
N PRO A 96 12.88 -9.34 -4.83
CA PRO A 96 13.30 -10.54 -4.10
C PRO A 96 14.69 -10.45 -3.47
N HIS A 97 15.52 -9.52 -3.91
CA HIS A 97 16.86 -9.35 -3.38
C HIS A 97 17.00 -8.15 -2.46
N ASN A 98 15.91 -7.44 -2.22
CA ASN A 98 15.94 -6.22 -1.43
C ASN A 98 15.51 -6.46 0.01
N ARG A 99 16.08 -5.64 0.89
CA ARG A 99 15.57 -5.53 2.25
C ARG A 99 14.31 -4.67 2.19
N ILE A 100 13.25 -5.12 2.86
CA ILE A 100 11.98 -4.40 2.90
C ILE A 100 11.87 -3.71 4.25
N ILE A 101 11.68 -2.39 4.23
CA ILE A 101 11.50 -1.58 5.44
C ILE A 101 10.12 -0.93 5.36
N VAL A 102 9.36 -1.02 6.44
CA VAL A 102 8.03 -0.40 6.51
C VAL A 102 8.11 0.85 7.38
N ASP A 103 7.86 2.02 6.77
CA ASP A 103 7.92 3.30 7.48
C ASP A 103 6.60 3.67 8.12
N ALA A 104 5.49 3.44 7.44
CA ALA A 104 4.19 3.82 7.97
C ALA A 104 3.12 2.84 7.51
N GLU A 105 2.38 2.28 8.45
CA GLU A 105 1.21 1.47 8.15
C GLU A 105 0.00 2.02 8.89
N ALA A 106 -1.19 1.77 8.33
CA ALA A 106 -2.42 2.17 8.95
C ALA A 106 -2.58 1.44 10.29
N GLU A 107 -3.05 2.16 11.30
CA GLU A 107 -3.33 1.54 12.59
C GLU A 107 -4.44 0.52 12.44
N ASP A 108 -4.19 -0.66 12.98
CA ASP A 108 -5.18 -1.73 13.04
C ASP A 108 -5.36 -2.08 14.51
N PRO A 109 -6.53 -1.77 15.10
CA PRO A 109 -6.76 -2.06 16.50
C PRO A 109 -6.55 -3.53 16.87
N ALA A 110 -6.79 -4.44 15.95
CA ALA A 110 -6.56 -5.86 16.20
C ALA A 110 -5.09 -6.22 16.27
N ALA A 111 -4.23 -5.48 15.57
CA ALA A 111 -2.81 -5.72 15.56
C ALA A 111 -2.06 -4.90 16.61
N SER A 112 -2.62 -3.79 17.03
CA SER A 112 -1.95 -2.85 17.93
C SER A 112 -1.81 -3.33 19.36
N ASN A 113 -2.32 -4.48 19.67
CA ASN A 113 -2.23 -5.07 21.01
C ASN A 113 -0.91 -5.81 21.24
N ASN A 114 -0.07 -5.78 20.30
CA ASN A 114 1.19 -6.51 20.37
C ASN A 114 2.23 -5.80 21.19
#